data_e2a91ba63aee42a7fe39898118070a7a
#
_entry.id   e2a91ba63aee42a7fe39898118070a7a
#
_cell.length_a   1.000
_cell.length_b   1.000
_cell.length_c   1.000
_cell.angle_alpha   90.00
_cell.angle_beta   90.00
_cell.angle_gamma   90.00
#
_symmetry.space_group_name_H-M   'P 1'
#
loop_
_entity.id
_entity.type
_entity.pdbx_description
1 polymer ?
#
loop_
_entity_poly.entity_id
_entity_poly.type
_entity_poly.pdbx_seq_one_letter_code
_entity_poly.pdbx_strand_id
1 'polypeptide(L)'
;MPRTRHTRRQALTLGAAALAVAGLRPRPAAAAAPETFELPVPVADDAAGAVAAAAVAAAGWRTTPVLPAPHRFDLAGVRWARGDRVEVQLRARPRGGPWTRWVRLPPAGDHGPDAGGTATGTEPAWTGPADEVQLRLRGRARGLRLAFVHAEPAARRAAQLRRPAARPARRAQAPRIISRSEWGADSVPPRASPSFGQVLLAFVHHTVTANDYAPEQSAAIVLGIARYHRNTNGWNDIGYNFLVDQYGQVFEGRAGGIDQAIVGAQAQGWNSVSTGVACLGTFTDVPQSDAGLEAVAQLLGWKLSLHGVPVEGQITTTSLGGETNRYRSGTPVVFERISGHRDGDNTSCPGDQLYAQLPDLRTRAARYATAAAPPPPPVPVAAVSMRTSTDVVRGIAPLQVTGAVQFNDGAPLDGVPVEVLYAAPGGPLGHLADAVCAADGSFAATVTLGASGTVAARYLGDGVRPPADSPGTAVTILPELAVGLSRASVRAGRRVAVRGTVTPAGAPRAEVIVERRDGRRWRAVRRRRVAVRNGRYGFFVRLRQAGRYRVTVAVPGAVVTRAVHATAR
;
A
#
# COMPACT_ATOMS: atom_id res chain seq x y z
N MET A 1 78.84 14.96 -21.07
CA MET A 1 79.30 15.18 -22.46
C MET A 1 79.53 13.82 -23.10
N PRO A 2 79.34 13.60 -24.41
CA PRO A 2 78.48 14.34 -25.35
C PRO A 2 77.29 13.48 -25.85
N ARG A 3 76.18 14.00 -26.24
CA ARG A 3 75.65 14.45 -27.56
C ARG A 3 75.89 13.53 -28.75
N THR A 4 74.78 13.06 -29.36
CA THR A 4 74.41 13.16 -30.80
C THR A 4 73.11 12.40 -31.03
N ARG A 5 72.07 12.91 -31.44
CA ARG A 5 71.40 13.46 -32.65
C ARG A 5 71.29 12.50 -33.85
N HIS A 6 70.03 12.47 -34.35
CA HIS A 6 69.52 12.18 -35.72
C HIS A 6 69.28 10.70 -36.09
N THR A 7 68.26 10.28 -36.84
CA THR A 7 67.35 10.91 -37.83
C THR A 7 66.23 9.96 -38.27
N ARG A 8 65.10 10.55 -38.58
CA ARG A 8 64.16 10.33 -39.69
C ARG A 8 63.84 8.93 -40.30
N ARG A 9 62.50 8.72 -40.37
CA ARG A 9 61.70 8.22 -41.50
C ARG A 9 61.99 6.84 -42.09
N GLN A 10 60.98 5.96 -41.90
CA GLN A 10 60.48 5.19 -43.06
C GLN A 10 58.97 4.97 -42.93
N ALA A 11 58.24 5.51 -43.89
CA ALA A 11 56.83 5.25 -44.13
C ALA A 11 56.70 3.89 -44.80
N LEU A 12 55.84 3.06 -44.32
CA LEU A 12 55.34 1.88 -45.01
C LEU A 12 53.84 1.99 -45.16
N THR A 13 53.41 2.27 -46.34
CA THR A 13 52.05 2.11 -46.88
C THR A 13 51.64 0.65 -46.81
N LEU A 14 50.52 0.40 -46.07
CA LEU A 14 49.77 -0.84 -46.20
C LEU A 14 48.31 -0.50 -46.46
N GLY A 15 47.81 -1.12 -47.49
CA GLY A 15 46.55 -0.84 -48.16
C GLY A 15 45.30 -1.03 -47.30
N ALA A 16 44.33 -0.18 -47.55
CA ALA A 16 42.99 -0.28 -47.06
C ALA A 16 42.24 -1.46 -47.69
N ALA A 17 42.01 -2.50 -46.89
CA ALA A 17 40.95 -3.48 -47.19
C ALA A 17 39.71 -3.04 -46.43
N ALA A 18 38.78 -2.40 -47.13
CA ALA A 18 37.46 -2.08 -46.60
C ALA A 18 36.64 -3.37 -46.47
N LEU A 19 36.60 -3.93 -45.27
CA LEU A 19 35.58 -4.90 -44.88
C LEU A 19 34.28 -4.13 -44.57
N ALA A 20 33.29 -4.25 -45.44
CA ALA A 20 31.93 -3.83 -45.22
C ALA A 20 31.35 -4.62 -44.03
N VAL A 21 31.41 -4.08 -42.83
CA VAL A 21 30.64 -4.55 -41.71
C VAL A 21 29.19 -4.13 -41.96
N ALA A 22 28.37 -5.08 -42.45
CA ALA A 22 26.94 -4.93 -42.55
C ALA A 22 26.40 -4.52 -41.13
N GLY A 23 25.79 -3.35 -41.08
CA GLY A 23 25.28 -2.75 -39.86
C GLY A 23 24.28 -3.67 -39.17
N LEU A 24 24.73 -4.39 -38.17
CA LEU A 24 23.86 -4.92 -37.13
C LEU A 24 23.33 -3.70 -36.34
N ARG A 25 22.15 -3.20 -36.75
CA ARG A 25 21.39 -2.30 -35.91
C ARG A 25 21.18 -3.01 -34.57
N PRO A 26 21.58 -2.43 -33.43
CA PRO A 26 21.25 -3.02 -32.15
C PRO A 26 19.72 -3.17 -32.11
N ARG A 27 19.23 -4.40 -31.95
CA ARG A 27 17.83 -4.62 -31.60
C ARG A 27 17.57 -3.79 -30.36
N PRO A 28 16.50 -2.98 -30.34
CA PRO A 28 16.13 -2.31 -29.12
C PRO A 28 16.01 -3.39 -28.04
N ALA A 29 16.75 -3.22 -26.94
CA ALA A 29 16.64 -4.11 -25.80
C ALA A 29 15.15 -4.18 -25.45
N ALA A 30 14.59 -5.39 -25.48
CA ALA A 30 13.20 -5.58 -25.10
C ALA A 30 13.04 -4.94 -23.72
N ALA A 31 12.09 -4.03 -23.58
CA ALA A 31 11.81 -3.39 -22.29
C ALA A 31 11.62 -4.50 -21.25
N ALA A 32 12.33 -4.40 -20.14
CA ALA A 32 12.22 -5.38 -19.08
C ALA A 32 10.73 -5.51 -18.69
N ALA A 33 10.25 -6.74 -18.52
CA ALA A 33 8.86 -6.97 -18.11
C ALA A 33 8.59 -6.22 -16.80
N PRO A 34 7.42 -5.58 -16.66
CA PRO A 34 7.10 -4.83 -15.44
C PRO A 34 7.08 -5.79 -14.24
N GLU A 35 7.58 -5.31 -13.09
CA GLU A 35 7.65 -6.10 -11.85
C GLU A 35 6.28 -6.43 -11.28
N THR A 36 5.28 -5.56 -11.51
CA THR A 36 3.88 -5.75 -11.14
C THR A 36 2.98 -5.25 -12.25
N PHE A 37 1.91 -5.98 -12.55
CA PHE A 37 0.95 -5.60 -13.58
C PHE A 37 -0.43 -6.21 -13.29
N GLU A 38 -1.47 -5.71 -13.95
CA GLU A 38 -2.84 -6.15 -13.72
C GLU A 38 -3.54 -6.52 -15.02
N LEU A 39 -4.50 -7.47 -14.92
CA LEU A 39 -5.40 -7.86 -15.99
C LEU A 39 -6.85 -7.78 -15.51
N PRO A 40 -7.76 -7.04 -16.17
CA PRO A 40 -9.18 -7.13 -15.90
C PRO A 40 -9.69 -8.55 -16.15
N VAL A 41 -10.49 -9.07 -15.21
CA VAL A 41 -11.13 -10.38 -15.38
C VAL A 41 -12.55 -10.16 -15.92
N PRO A 42 -12.89 -10.65 -17.11
CA PRO A 42 -14.26 -10.56 -17.62
C PRO A 42 -15.19 -11.42 -16.75
N VAL A 43 -16.17 -10.80 -16.11
CA VAL A 43 -17.22 -11.47 -15.35
C VAL A 43 -18.53 -11.33 -16.13
N ALA A 44 -19.29 -12.38 -16.22
CA ALA A 44 -20.48 -12.47 -17.07
C ALA A 44 -21.66 -11.55 -16.70
N ASP A 45 -21.54 -10.70 -15.68
CA ASP A 45 -22.61 -9.79 -15.24
C ASP A 45 -22.52 -8.36 -15.85
N ASP A 46 -21.49 -8.03 -16.60
CA ASP A 46 -21.44 -6.78 -17.37
C ASP A 46 -22.04 -7.02 -18.75
N ALA A 47 -23.35 -6.88 -18.82
CA ALA A 47 -24.15 -7.11 -20.03
C ALA A 47 -23.72 -6.17 -21.17
N ALA A 48 -22.86 -6.64 -22.04
CA ALA A 48 -22.73 -6.31 -23.45
C ALA A 48 -21.52 -7.00 -24.11
N GLY A 49 -21.30 -8.25 -23.84
CA GLY A 49 -20.24 -9.00 -24.53
C GLY A 49 -20.24 -10.46 -24.08
N ALA A 50 -21.02 -11.27 -24.77
CA ALA A 50 -21.10 -12.71 -24.54
C ALA A 50 -19.71 -13.35 -24.70
N VAL A 51 -19.06 -13.63 -23.60
CA VAL A 51 -18.11 -14.73 -23.52
C VAL A 51 -18.75 -15.78 -22.65
N ALA A 52 -19.04 -16.91 -23.26
CA ALA A 52 -19.76 -18.03 -22.71
C ALA A 52 -19.35 -18.32 -21.26
N ALA A 53 -20.32 -18.26 -20.37
CA ALA A 53 -20.21 -18.74 -19.01
C ALA A 53 -19.77 -20.21 -19.06
N ALA A 54 -18.54 -20.48 -18.68
CA ALA A 54 -18.07 -21.82 -18.53
C ALA A 54 -18.88 -22.52 -17.44
N ALA A 55 -19.32 -23.71 -17.77
CA ALA A 55 -20.05 -24.68 -17.01
C ALA A 55 -20.22 -24.40 -15.50
N VAL A 56 -21.47 -24.28 -15.06
CA VAL A 56 -21.88 -24.30 -13.67
C VAL A 56 -21.38 -25.62 -13.07
N ALA A 57 -20.29 -25.59 -12.36
CA ALA A 57 -19.82 -26.72 -11.57
C ALA A 57 -20.67 -26.83 -10.30
N ALA A 58 -20.85 -28.04 -9.81
CA ALA A 58 -21.54 -28.33 -8.55
C ALA A 58 -21.04 -27.36 -7.42
N ALA A 59 -21.98 -26.90 -6.57
CA ALA A 59 -21.73 -26.02 -5.43
C ALA A 59 -21.45 -24.50 -5.73
N GLY A 60 -21.96 -23.95 -6.85
CA GLY A 60 -21.97 -22.50 -7.08
C GLY A 60 -20.62 -21.86 -7.47
N TRP A 61 -19.61 -22.68 -7.79
CA TRP A 61 -18.33 -22.21 -8.33
C TRP A 61 -18.45 -21.88 -9.82
N ARG A 62 -17.93 -20.74 -10.21
CA ARG A 62 -17.77 -20.33 -11.62
C ARG A 62 -16.30 -20.36 -11.97
N THR A 63 -15.95 -20.99 -13.09
CA THR A 63 -14.57 -21.08 -13.57
C THR A 63 -14.39 -20.15 -14.77
N THR A 64 -13.35 -19.31 -14.77
CA THR A 64 -13.02 -18.46 -15.92
C THR A 64 -12.50 -19.30 -17.09
N PRO A 65 -12.54 -18.78 -18.33
CA PRO A 65 -11.67 -19.26 -19.39
C PRO A 65 -10.20 -19.20 -18.95
N VAL A 66 -9.31 -19.83 -19.72
CA VAL A 66 -7.87 -19.65 -19.57
C VAL A 66 -7.54 -18.22 -19.94
N LEU A 67 -6.93 -17.48 -19.01
CA LEU A 67 -6.54 -16.09 -19.19
C LEU A 67 -5.02 -16.03 -19.42
N PRO A 68 -4.57 -15.61 -20.62
CA PRO A 68 -3.17 -15.36 -20.85
C PRO A 68 -2.74 -14.10 -20.09
N ALA A 69 -1.66 -14.19 -19.33
CA ALA A 69 -1.08 -13.02 -18.68
C ALA A 69 -0.34 -12.15 -19.71
N PRO A 70 -0.36 -10.82 -19.59
CA PRO A 70 0.37 -9.92 -20.48
C PRO A 70 1.88 -10.17 -20.48
N HIS A 71 2.41 -10.59 -19.34
CA HIS A 71 3.82 -10.90 -19.13
C HIS A 71 3.92 -12.15 -18.24
N ARG A 72 5.10 -12.79 -18.25
CA ARG A 72 5.43 -13.87 -17.32
C ARG A 72 5.36 -13.38 -15.88
N PHE A 73 4.83 -14.21 -14.99
CA PHE A 73 4.67 -13.90 -13.57
C PHE A 73 5.04 -15.12 -12.71
N ASP A 74 5.25 -14.89 -11.42
CA ASP A 74 5.61 -15.92 -10.45
C ASP A 74 4.59 -16.00 -9.31
N LEU A 75 3.84 -14.91 -9.08
CA LEU A 75 2.89 -14.78 -7.99
C LEU A 75 1.67 -13.99 -8.49
N ALA A 76 0.48 -14.38 -8.06
CA ALA A 76 -0.75 -13.72 -8.46
C ALA A 76 -1.79 -13.67 -7.32
N GLY A 77 -2.54 -12.58 -7.28
CA GLY A 77 -3.70 -12.38 -6.42
C GLY A 77 -4.85 -11.76 -7.19
N VAL A 78 -6.01 -11.63 -6.56
CA VAL A 78 -7.21 -11.07 -7.17
C VAL A 78 -7.68 -9.86 -6.37
N ARG A 79 -8.09 -8.81 -7.07
CA ARG A 79 -8.70 -7.60 -6.49
C ARG A 79 -10.08 -7.35 -7.07
N TRP A 80 -10.92 -6.63 -6.33
CA TRP A 80 -12.23 -6.19 -6.80
C TRP A 80 -12.58 -4.81 -6.25
N ALA A 81 -13.42 -4.08 -6.98
CA ALA A 81 -13.87 -2.75 -6.56
C ALA A 81 -15.00 -2.83 -5.51
N ARG A 82 -15.89 -3.82 -5.64
CA ARG A 82 -16.99 -4.11 -4.70
C ARG A 82 -17.31 -5.59 -4.74
N GLY A 83 -17.62 -6.17 -3.60
CA GLY A 83 -18.04 -7.58 -3.53
C GLY A 83 -18.37 -8.00 -2.11
N ASP A 84 -19.39 -8.88 -1.99
CA ASP A 84 -19.74 -9.54 -0.75
C ASP A 84 -19.04 -10.90 -0.74
N ARG A 85 -18.34 -11.23 0.34
CA ARG A 85 -17.71 -12.55 0.60
C ARG A 85 -17.40 -13.36 -0.66
N VAL A 86 -16.32 -13.00 -1.34
CA VAL A 86 -15.87 -13.67 -2.56
C VAL A 86 -14.86 -14.74 -2.18
N GLU A 87 -15.14 -15.99 -2.50
CA GLU A 87 -14.17 -17.07 -2.42
C GLU A 87 -13.46 -17.21 -3.76
N VAL A 88 -12.15 -17.33 -3.75
CA VAL A 88 -11.32 -17.41 -4.95
C VAL A 88 -10.40 -18.61 -4.85
N GLN A 89 -10.31 -19.36 -5.94
CA GLN A 89 -9.23 -20.32 -6.17
C GLN A 89 -8.53 -19.97 -7.49
N LEU A 90 -7.22 -20.17 -7.50
CA LEU A 90 -6.36 -19.89 -8.64
C LEU A 90 -5.55 -21.12 -8.99
N ARG A 91 -5.30 -21.34 -10.28
CA ARG A 91 -4.22 -22.20 -10.79
C ARG A 91 -3.53 -21.51 -11.95
N ALA A 92 -2.27 -21.84 -12.16
CA ALA A 92 -1.46 -21.23 -13.20
C ALA A 92 -0.61 -22.29 -13.92
N ARG A 93 -0.05 -21.91 -15.07
CA ARG A 93 0.89 -22.75 -15.80
C ARG A 93 1.81 -21.95 -16.72
N PRO A 94 3.00 -22.44 -17.08
CA PRO A 94 3.71 -22.00 -18.26
C PRO A 94 2.86 -22.29 -19.52
N ARG A 95 3.02 -21.48 -20.56
CA ARG A 95 2.26 -21.69 -21.82
C ARG A 95 2.45 -23.10 -22.36
N GLY A 96 1.33 -23.84 -22.49
CA GLY A 96 1.36 -25.24 -22.93
C GLY A 96 1.89 -26.24 -21.91
N GLY A 97 2.26 -25.81 -20.72
CA GLY A 97 2.74 -26.67 -19.64
C GLY A 97 1.61 -27.23 -18.76
N PRO A 98 1.96 -28.04 -17.75
CA PRO A 98 1.00 -28.59 -16.81
C PRO A 98 0.46 -27.50 -15.89
N TRP A 99 -0.80 -27.66 -15.45
CA TRP A 99 -1.42 -26.80 -14.45
C TRP A 99 -0.88 -27.10 -13.06
N THR A 100 -0.68 -26.04 -12.24
CA THR A 100 -0.55 -26.19 -10.80
C THR A 100 -1.86 -26.75 -10.21
N ARG A 101 -1.83 -27.22 -8.97
CA ARG A 101 -3.03 -27.48 -8.21
C ARG A 101 -3.84 -26.20 -8.01
N TRP A 102 -5.14 -26.33 -7.73
CA TRP A 102 -5.96 -25.21 -7.31
C TRP A 102 -5.54 -24.74 -5.93
N VAL A 103 -5.16 -23.48 -5.81
CA VAL A 103 -4.81 -22.82 -4.56
C VAL A 103 -5.96 -21.92 -4.15
N ARG A 104 -6.46 -22.07 -2.92
CA ARG A 104 -7.44 -21.15 -2.35
C ARG A 104 -6.73 -19.87 -1.95
N LEU A 105 -7.25 -18.71 -2.39
CA LEU A 105 -6.74 -17.40 -2.01
C LEU A 105 -7.60 -16.85 -0.86
N PRO A 106 -7.04 -16.63 0.34
CA PRO A 106 -7.79 -15.99 1.41
C PRO A 106 -8.03 -14.51 1.09
N PRO A 107 -9.06 -13.89 1.69
CA PRO A 107 -9.25 -12.46 1.59
C PRO A 107 -8.02 -11.68 2.09
N ALA A 108 -7.62 -10.62 1.37
CA ALA A 108 -6.52 -9.75 1.79
C ALA A 108 -6.87 -8.89 3.02
N GLY A 109 -8.11 -8.94 3.47
CA GLY A 109 -8.60 -8.28 4.65
C GLY A 109 -8.26 -8.97 5.97
N ASP A 110 -7.59 -10.13 5.94
CA ASP A 110 -7.28 -10.89 7.17
C ASP A 110 -6.15 -10.24 7.99
N HIS A 111 -5.36 -9.34 7.40
CA HIS A 111 -4.31 -8.58 8.06
C HIS A 111 -4.06 -7.23 7.36
N GLY A 112 -3.35 -6.33 8.04
CA GLY A 112 -3.07 -5.00 7.52
C GLY A 112 -2.47 -4.07 8.58
N PRO A 113 -2.14 -2.83 8.19
CA PRO A 113 -1.70 -1.82 9.13
C PRO A 113 -2.84 -1.43 10.09
N ASP A 114 -2.50 -1.02 11.33
CA ASP A 114 -3.49 -0.61 12.34
C ASP A 114 -4.30 0.61 11.89
N ALA A 115 -3.68 1.52 11.14
CA ALA A 115 -4.34 2.67 10.53
C ALA A 115 -4.43 2.48 9.02
N GLY A 116 -5.65 2.53 8.47
CA GLY A 116 -5.91 2.39 7.04
C GLY A 116 -6.97 1.34 6.74
N GLY A 117 -7.60 1.45 5.56
CA GLY A 117 -8.58 0.47 5.09
C GLY A 117 -7.91 -0.85 4.71
N THR A 118 -8.65 -1.93 4.84
CA THR A 118 -8.25 -3.24 4.34
C THR A 118 -8.25 -3.27 2.80
N ALA A 119 -7.30 -3.96 2.21
CA ALA A 119 -7.28 -4.14 0.77
C ALA A 119 -8.48 -4.99 0.32
N THR A 120 -9.25 -4.51 -0.66
CA THR A 120 -10.31 -5.28 -1.28
C THR A 120 -9.71 -6.26 -2.28
N GLY A 121 -9.55 -7.52 -1.88
CA GLY A 121 -8.90 -8.53 -2.72
C GLY A 121 -8.56 -9.80 -1.95
N THR A 122 -7.58 -10.51 -2.46
CA THR A 122 -7.03 -11.71 -1.83
C THR A 122 -5.56 -11.51 -1.48
N GLU A 123 -5.06 -12.34 -0.56
CA GLU A 123 -3.62 -12.59 -0.48
C GLU A 123 -3.13 -13.23 -1.79
N PRO A 124 -1.89 -12.99 -2.18
CA PRO A 124 -1.34 -13.57 -3.39
C PRO A 124 -0.87 -15.01 -3.16
N ALA A 125 -0.97 -15.85 -4.18
CA ALA A 125 -0.34 -17.15 -4.18
C ALA A 125 0.90 -17.20 -5.08
N TRP A 126 1.95 -17.86 -4.61
CA TRP A 126 3.07 -18.25 -5.44
C TRP A 126 2.64 -19.34 -6.41
N THR A 127 2.91 -19.14 -7.68
CA THR A 127 2.56 -20.08 -8.77
C THR A 127 3.78 -20.72 -9.41
N GLY A 128 4.98 -20.23 -9.05
CA GLY A 128 6.15 -20.42 -9.90
C GLY A 128 6.01 -19.70 -11.25
N PRO A 129 7.05 -19.75 -12.10
CA PRO A 129 7.03 -19.06 -13.39
C PRO A 129 5.88 -19.54 -14.28
N ALA A 130 4.93 -18.64 -14.58
CA ALA A 130 3.70 -18.94 -15.30
C ALA A 130 3.37 -17.86 -16.34
N ASP A 131 2.59 -18.25 -17.36
CA ASP A 131 2.15 -17.39 -18.47
C ASP A 131 0.63 -17.38 -18.61
N GLU A 132 -0.05 -18.35 -18.01
CA GLU A 132 -1.51 -18.54 -18.09
C GLU A 132 -2.09 -18.81 -16.70
N VAL A 133 -3.30 -18.29 -16.47
CA VAL A 133 -4.00 -18.42 -15.19
C VAL A 133 -5.46 -18.76 -15.42
N GLN A 134 -6.04 -19.46 -14.47
CA GLN A 134 -7.48 -19.74 -14.43
C GLN A 134 -7.98 -19.55 -13.00
N LEU A 135 -9.16 -18.94 -12.85
CA LEU A 135 -9.82 -18.70 -11.58
C LEU A 135 -11.06 -19.56 -11.42
N ARG A 136 -11.33 -19.92 -10.17
CA ARG A 136 -12.66 -20.33 -9.70
C ARG A 136 -13.14 -19.31 -8.69
N LEU A 137 -14.39 -18.87 -8.87
CA LEU A 137 -15.01 -17.81 -8.08
C LEU A 137 -16.34 -18.29 -7.53
N ARG A 138 -16.59 -18.01 -6.25
CA ARG A 138 -17.88 -18.21 -5.59
C ARG A 138 -18.25 -16.92 -4.84
N GLY A 139 -19.47 -16.44 -5.01
CA GLY A 139 -19.92 -15.13 -4.54
C GLY A 139 -20.03 -14.11 -5.67
N ARG A 140 -20.27 -12.84 -5.31
CA ARG A 140 -20.45 -11.74 -6.27
C ARG A 140 -19.34 -10.69 -6.07
N ALA A 141 -18.65 -10.35 -7.14
CA ALA A 141 -17.68 -9.25 -7.16
C ALA A 141 -17.82 -8.44 -8.44
N ARG A 142 -17.56 -7.13 -8.36
CA ARG A 142 -17.51 -6.23 -9.51
C ARG A 142 -16.12 -5.63 -9.65
N GLY A 143 -15.72 -5.40 -10.89
CA GLY A 143 -14.41 -4.83 -11.19
C GLY A 143 -13.26 -5.76 -10.79
N LEU A 144 -13.41 -7.08 -11.05
CA LEU A 144 -12.36 -8.05 -10.78
C LEU A 144 -11.11 -7.77 -11.64
N ARG A 145 -9.96 -7.83 -10.99
CA ARG A 145 -8.65 -7.71 -11.62
C ARG A 145 -7.72 -8.77 -11.05
N LEU A 146 -6.95 -9.40 -11.90
CA LEU A 146 -5.78 -10.19 -11.51
C LEU A 146 -4.60 -9.24 -11.34
N ALA A 147 -3.95 -9.31 -10.21
CA ALA A 147 -2.70 -8.61 -9.92
C ALA A 147 -1.56 -9.63 -9.93
N PHE A 148 -0.56 -9.38 -10.75
CA PHE A 148 0.58 -10.26 -10.99
C PHE A 148 1.87 -9.64 -10.49
N VAL A 149 2.79 -10.48 -10.04
CA VAL A 149 4.15 -10.10 -9.66
C VAL A 149 5.15 -10.99 -10.37
N HIS A 150 6.21 -10.38 -10.88
CA HIS A 150 7.36 -11.06 -11.44
C HIS A 150 8.59 -10.79 -10.55
N ALA A 151 9.01 -11.78 -9.77
CA ALA A 151 10.01 -11.62 -8.72
C ALA A 151 11.31 -12.40 -8.98
N GLU A 152 11.23 -13.54 -9.65
CA GLU A 152 12.34 -14.50 -9.78
C GLU A 152 13.64 -13.90 -10.34
N PRO A 153 13.63 -13.06 -11.40
CA PRO A 153 14.87 -12.52 -11.94
C PRO A 153 15.63 -11.60 -10.97
N ALA A 154 14.90 -10.80 -10.18
CA ALA A 154 15.51 -9.90 -9.22
C ALA A 154 16.10 -10.66 -8.02
N ALA A 155 15.39 -11.67 -7.52
CA ALA A 155 15.87 -12.52 -6.43
C ALA A 155 17.10 -13.33 -6.84
N ARG A 156 17.12 -13.89 -8.05
CA ARG A 156 18.32 -14.58 -8.61
C ARG A 156 19.51 -13.63 -8.71
N ARG A 157 19.30 -12.40 -9.17
CA ARG A 157 20.37 -11.39 -9.26
C ARG A 157 20.91 -11.02 -7.88
N ALA A 158 20.04 -10.84 -6.88
CA ALA A 158 20.45 -10.57 -5.51
C ALA A 158 21.29 -11.72 -4.93
N ALA A 159 20.87 -12.97 -5.18
CA ALA A 159 21.61 -14.16 -4.78
C ALA A 159 23.01 -14.26 -5.42
N GLN A 160 23.17 -13.83 -6.66
CA GLN A 160 24.47 -13.81 -7.36
C GLN A 160 25.42 -12.70 -6.85
N LEU A 161 24.88 -11.62 -6.31
CA LEU A 161 25.65 -10.50 -5.76
C LEU A 161 26.10 -10.75 -4.30
N ARG A 162 25.84 -11.92 -3.74
CA ARG A 162 26.18 -12.25 -2.35
C ARG A 162 27.68 -12.07 -2.10
N ARG A 163 28.03 -11.05 -1.33
CA ARG A 163 29.26 -11.05 -0.54
C ARG A 163 29.03 -11.93 0.68
N PRO A 164 30.00 -12.81 1.08
CA PRO A 164 29.89 -13.49 2.34
C PRO A 164 29.73 -12.44 3.45
N ALA A 165 28.60 -12.45 4.12
CA ALA A 165 28.38 -11.55 5.25
C ALA A 165 29.45 -11.86 6.30
N ALA A 166 30.17 -10.83 6.74
CA ALA A 166 31.05 -10.93 7.90
C ALA A 166 30.22 -11.53 9.05
N ARG A 167 30.69 -12.63 9.63
CA ARG A 167 30.05 -13.26 10.79
C ARG A 167 29.84 -12.18 11.85
N PRO A 168 28.60 -11.88 12.27
CA PRO A 168 28.40 -11.00 13.41
C PRO A 168 29.03 -11.70 14.64
N ALA A 169 29.88 -10.95 15.34
CA ALA A 169 30.45 -11.39 16.61
C ALA A 169 29.32 -11.80 17.54
N ARG A 170 29.43 -13.01 18.09
CA ARG A 170 28.69 -13.64 19.19
C ARG A 170 27.63 -12.73 19.86
N ARG A 171 26.46 -12.55 19.23
CA ARG A 171 25.19 -12.41 19.95
C ARG A 171 24.65 -13.83 20.09
N ALA A 172 24.59 -14.32 21.33
CA ALA A 172 24.17 -15.67 21.65
C ALA A 172 22.82 -15.96 20.95
N GLN A 173 22.82 -17.01 20.12
CA GLN A 173 21.66 -17.76 19.64
C GLN A 173 20.75 -17.15 18.55
N ALA A 174 21.06 -16.00 17.96
CA ALA A 174 20.29 -15.56 16.79
C ALA A 174 20.43 -16.61 15.65
N PRO A 175 19.31 -17.03 15.00
CA PRO A 175 19.41 -17.84 13.80
C PRO A 175 20.13 -17.07 12.68
N ARG A 176 20.61 -17.78 11.66
CA ARG A 176 21.02 -17.08 10.44
C ARG A 176 19.79 -16.47 9.78
N ILE A 177 19.74 -15.16 9.71
CA ILE A 177 18.67 -14.41 9.04
C ILE A 177 19.21 -13.89 7.71
N ILE A 178 18.53 -14.25 6.63
CA ILE A 178 18.78 -13.74 5.28
C ILE A 178 18.29 -12.30 5.24
N SER A 179 19.23 -11.37 5.06
CA SER A 179 18.93 -9.94 5.08
C SER A 179 18.09 -9.48 3.89
N ARG A 180 17.48 -8.32 4.00
CA ARG A 180 16.66 -7.71 2.95
C ARG A 180 17.40 -7.61 1.60
N SER A 181 18.67 -7.21 1.60
CA SER A 181 19.49 -7.13 0.39
C SER A 181 19.76 -8.49 -0.26
N GLU A 182 19.89 -9.55 0.54
CA GLU A 182 20.15 -10.90 0.05
C GLU A 182 18.97 -11.53 -0.68
N TRP A 183 17.70 -11.13 -0.38
CA TRP A 183 16.54 -11.61 -1.10
C TRP A 183 15.99 -10.60 -2.14
N GLY A 184 16.66 -9.46 -2.34
CA GLY A 184 16.34 -8.50 -3.40
C GLY A 184 15.40 -7.37 -3.03
N ALA A 185 15.24 -7.06 -1.73
CA ALA A 185 14.38 -5.97 -1.24
C ALA A 185 14.80 -4.59 -1.73
N ASP A 186 16.05 -4.41 -2.15
CA ASP A 186 16.53 -3.14 -2.74
C ASP A 186 15.70 -2.71 -3.96
N SER A 187 15.08 -3.67 -4.66
CA SER A 187 14.17 -3.39 -5.77
C SER A 187 12.76 -2.96 -5.32
N VAL A 188 12.43 -3.10 -4.03
CA VAL A 188 11.12 -2.76 -3.46
C VAL A 188 11.30 -2.07 -2.10
N PRO A 189 11.96 -0.89 -2.05
CA PRO A 189 12.22 -0.19 -0.79
C PRO A 189 10.91 0.21 -0.11
N PRO A 190 10.87 0.38 1.22
CA PRO A 190 9.72 0.92 1.93
C PRO A 190 9.28 2.27 1.38
N ARG A 191 7.99 2.60 1.51
CA ARG A 191 7.44 3.91 1.10
C ARG A 191 7.74 5.02 2.08
N ALA A 192 7.92 4.67 3.36
CA ALA A 192 8.25 5.58 4.45
C ALA A 192 9.15 4.88 5.47
N SER A 193 9.71 5.63 6.40
CA SER A 193 10.49 5.11 7.52
C SER A 193 9.69 4.09 8.33
N PRO A 194 10.34 3.09 8.94
CA PRO A 194 9.68 2.14 9.82
C PRO A 194 9.13 2.84 11.07
N SER A 195 8.00 2.32 11.56
CA SER A 195 7.46 2.69 12.88
C SER A 195 7.94 1.70 13.92
N PHE A 196 8.11 2.16 15.15
CA PHE A 196 8.57 1.37 16.28
C PHE A 196 7.44 1.22 17.29
N GLY A 197 7.38 0.05 17.91
CA GLY A 197 6.40 -0.31 18.93
C GLY A 197 7.08 -1.07 20.07
N GLN A 198 6.39 -2.07 20.59
CA GLN A 198 6.90 -2.99 21.60
C GLN A 198 6.77 -4.43 21.12
N VAL A 199 7.62 -5.33 21.57
CA VAL A 199 7.43 -6.77 21.40
C VAL A 199 7.00 -7.33 22.74
N LEU A 200 5.72 -7.65 22.89
CA LEU A 200 5.14 -8.28 24.08
C LEU A 200 4.74 -9.73 23.81
N LEU A 201 4.50 -10.06 22.54
CA LEU A 201 4.13 -11.40 22.06
C LEU A 201 4.53 -11.56 20.59
N ALA A 202 4.40 -12.77 20.09
CA ALA A 202 4.57 -13.09 18.67
C ALA A 202 3.30 -13.69 18.09
N PHE A 203 2.95 -13.30 16.85
CA PHE A 203 1.94 -14.00 16.04
C PHE A 203 2.60 -14.85 14.96
N VAL A 204 2.14 -16.10 14.87
CA VAL A 204 2.54 -17.06 13.84
C VAL A 204 1.49 -17.03 12.73
N HIS A 205 1.96 -16.91 11.49
CA HIS A 205 1.16 -16.84 10.28
C HIS A 205 1.58 -17.91 9.28
N HIS A 206 0.77 -18.09 8.25
CA HIS A 206 1.14 -18.70 6.99
C HIS A 206 0.89 -17.72 5.83
N THR A 207 1.58 -17.93 4.70
CA THR A 207 1.44 -17.03 3.54
C THR A 207 0.42 -17.49 2.52
N VAL A 208 -0.20 -18.65 2.74
CA VAL A 208 -1.16 -19.32 1.84
C VAL A 208 -0.64 -19.49 0.40
N THR A 209 0.66 -19.58 0.24
CA THR A 209 1.31 -19.94 -1.01
C THR A 209 1.33 -21.45 -1.21
N ALA A 210 1.72 -21.92 -2.40
CA ALA A 210 1.96 -23.34 -2.65
C ALA A 210 3.08 -23.88 -1.74
N ASN A 211 3.03 -25.18 -1.41
CA ASN A 211 4.04 -25.84 -0.60
C ASN A 211 5.11 -26.56 -1.45
N ASP A 212 4.88 -26.69 -2.76
CA ASP A 212 5.72 -27.41 -3.71
C ASP A 212 6.76 -26.46 -4.37
N TYR A 213 7.55 -25.78 -3.58
CA TYR A 213 8.64 -24.92 -4.04
C TYR A 213 10.00 -25.46 -3.57
N ALA A 214 11.05 -25.18 -4.34
CA ALA A 214 12.42 -25.51 -3.98
C ALA A 214 13.06 -24.43 -3.06
N PRO A 215 14.07 -24.77 -2.25
CA PRO A 215 14.68 -23.81 -1.32
C PRO A 215 15.27 -22.57 -2.00
N GLU A 216 15.69 -22.69 -3.27
CA GLU A 216 16.22 -21.57 -4.06
C GLU A 216 15.12 -20.58 -4.48
N GLN A 217 13.85 -20.99 -4.43
CA GLN A 217 12.71 -20.16 -4.77
C GLN A 217 12.20 -19.31 -3.60
N SER A 218 12.58 -19.64 -2.37
CA SER A 218 12.09 -18.98 -1.16
C SER A 218 12.34 -17.47 -1.18
N ALA A 219 13.52 -17.02 -1.62
CA ALA A 219 13.83 -15.60 -1.75
C ALA A 219 12.92 -14.88 -2.78
N ALA A 220 12.58 -15.55 -3.88
CA ALA A 220 11.67 -15.02 -4.88
C ALA A 220 10.23 -14.93 -4.35
N ILE A 221 9.79 -15.91 -3.55
CA ILE A 221 8.48 -15.88 -2.87
C ILE A 221 8.41 -14.68 -1.93
N VAL A 222 9.42 -14.47 -1.08
CA VAL A 222 9.49 -13.33 -0.16
C VAL A 222 9.44 -12.00 -0.91
N LEU A 223 10.23 -11.86 -1.99
CA LEU A 223 10.24 -10.67 -2.84
C LEU A 223 8.88 -10.45 -3.51
N GLY A 224 8.25 -11.51 -3.98
CA GLY A 224 6.92 -11.48 -4.58
C GLY A 224 5.86 -10.95 -3.61
N ILE A 225 5.84 -11.46 -2.39
CA ILE A 225 4.95 -11.00 -1.31
C ILE A 225 5.23 -9.52 -0.99
N ALA A 226 6.49 -9.12 -0.85
CA ALA A 226 6.88 -7.73 -0.57
C ALA A 226 6.37 -6.77 -1.67
N ARG A 227 6.55 -7.12 -2.94
CA ARG A 227 6.04 -6.34 -4.08
C ARG A 227 4.52 -6.26 -4.08
N TYR A 228 3.83 -7.35 -3.77
CA TYR A 228 2.38 -7.38 -3.70
C TYR A 228 1.86 -6.48 -2.57
N HIS A 229 2.37 -6.63 -1.36
CA HIS A 229 1.99 -5.80 -0.22
C HIS A 229 2.22 -4.31 -0.48
N ARG A 230 3.41 -3.95 -1.01
CA ARG A 230 3.76 -2.57 -1.26
C ARG A 230 3.05 -1.96 -2.48
N ASN A 231 3.04 -2.67 -3.61
CA ASN A 231 2.61 -2.10 -4.89
C ASN A 231 1.12 -2.33 -5.15
N THR A 232 0.58 -3.48 -4.73
CA THR A 232 -0.82 -3.85 -4.95
C THR A 232 -1.70 -3.43 -3.77
N ASN A 233 -1.31 -3.75 -2.52
CA ASN A 233 -2.09 -3.35 -1.34
C ASN A 233 -1.82 -1.89 -0.94
N GLY A 234 -0.74 -1.28 -1.42
CA GLY A 234 -0.38 0.10 -1.11
C GLY A 234 0.26 0.30 0.28
N TRP A 235 0.66 -0.79 0.95
CA TRP A 235 1.28 -0.72 2.26
C TRP A 235 2.67 -0.09 2.21
N ASN A 236 3.18 0.30 3.39
CA ASN A 236 4.52 0.86 3.49
C ASN A 236 5.60 -0.13 3.03
N ASP A 237 5.50 -1.39 3.46
CA ASP A 237 6.45 -2.47 3.22
C ASP A 237 5.73 -3.83 3.32
N ILE A 238 6.47 -4.94 3.23
CA ILE A 238 5.97 -6.27 3.55
C ILE A 238 5.35 -6.30 4.95
N GLY A 239 4.22 -7.00 5.13
CA GLY A 239 3.46 -6.97 6.38
C GLY A 239 4.17 -7.65 7.55
N TYR A 240 4.91 -8.72 7.28
CA TYR A 240 5.53 -9.57 8.30
C TYR A 240 6.91 -9.06 8.73
N ASN A 241 7.23 -9.23 10.02
CA ASN A 241 8.57 -8.89 10.54
C ASN A 241 9.61 -9.92 10.08
N PHE A 242 9.23 -11.19 10.02
CA PHE A 242 10.07 -12.28 9.54
C PHE A 242 9.25 -13.26 8.70
N LEU A 243 9.95 -14.01 7.83
CA LEU A 243 9.37 -15.13 7.10
C LEU A 243 10.28 -16.36 7.27
N VAL A 244 9.68 -17.54 7.29
CA VAL A 244 10.40 -18.80 7.43
C VAL A 244 9.87 -19.81 6.42
N ASP A 245 10.75 -20.47 5.69
CA ASP A 245 10.36 -21.51 4.74
C ASP A 245 10.33 -22.90 5.37
N GLN A 246 9.88 -23.89 4.59
CA GLN A 246 9.87 -25.29 5.04
C GLN A 246 11.27 -25.93 5.16
N TYR A 247 12.31 -25.26 4.68
CA TYR A 247 13.70 -25.73 4.73
C TYR A 247 14.48 -25.14 5.91
N GLY A 248 13.85 -24.31 6.73
CA GLY A 248 14.48 -23.65 7.87
C GLY A 248 15.24 -22.37 7.53
N GLN A 249 15.06 -21.81 6.33
CA GLN A 249 15.61 -20.50 5.99
C GLN A 249 14.76 -19.40 6.63
N VAL A 250 15.41 -18.48 7.34
CA VAL A 250 14.78 -17.32 7.99
C VAL A 250 15.11 -16.06 7.20
N PHE A 251 14.11 -15.28 6.89
CA PHE A 251 14.23 -14.03 6.11
C PHE A 251 13.82 -12.83 6.96
N GLU A 252 14.65 -11.78 6.93
CA GLU A 252 14.23 -10.46 7.40
C GLU A 252 13.09 -9.96 6.51
N GLY A 253 11.95 -9.65 7.09
CA GLY A 253 10.80 -9.14 6.36
C GLY A 253 10.80 -7.61 6.32
N ARG A 254 10.06 -6.99 7.24
CA ARG A 254 9.88 -5.54 7.30
C ARG A 254 11.17 -4.82 7.66
N ALA A 255 11.45 -3.70 6.96
CA ALA A 255 12.63 -2.89 7.18
C ALA A 255 12.66 -2.24 8.58
N GLY A 256 13.86 -1.95 9.07
CA GLY A 256 14.09 -1.20 10.32
C GLY A 256 15.04 -1.89 11.28
N GLY A 257 15.48 -3.10 10.97
CA GLY A 257 16.42 -3.88 11.79
C GLY A 257 15.78 -5.06 12.48
N ILE A 258 16.45 -6.20 12.41
CA ILE A 258 15.97 -7.48 12.96
C ILE A 258 15.86 -7.49 14.48
N ASP A 259 16.64 -6.65 15.15
CA ASP A 259 16.70 -6.49 16.60
C ASP A 259 15.69 -5.47 17.14
N GLN A 260 15.14 -4.62 16.30
CA GLN A 260 14.22 -3.55 16.69
C GLN A 260 12.76 -4.02 16.82
N ALA A 261 11.98 -3.33 17.65
CA ALA A 261 10.53 -3.58 17.80
C ALA A 261 9.75 -2.89 16.64
N ILE A 262 9.93 -3.39 15.43
CA ILE A 262 9.31 -2.82 14.23
C ILE A 262 7.82 -3.13 14.19
N VAL A 263 6.99 -2.10 14.03
CA VAL A 263 5.54 -2.25 13.85
C VAL A 263 5.26 -2.91 12.51
N GLY A 264 4.59 -4.06 12.54
CA GLY A 264 4.20 -4.83 11.37
C GLY A 264 2.96 -4.28 10.65
N ALA A 265 2.43 -5.07 9.72
CA ALA A 265 1.10 -4.94 9.15
C ALA A 265 0.53 -6.36 8.98
N GLN A 266 0.54 -7.15 10.07
CA GLN A 266 0.33 -8.60 10.04
C GLN A 266 -0.82 -9.07 10.95
N ALA A 267 -1.20 -8.27 11.96
CA ALA A 267 -2.33 -8.52 12.86
C ALA A 267 -2.93 -7.17 13.24
N GLN A 268 -4.06 -6.80 12.64
CA GLN A 268 -4.65 -5.48 12.78
C GLN A 268 -5.10 -5.21 14.22
N GLY A 269 -4.63 -4.09 14.78
CA GLY A 269 -4.88 -3.72 16.18
C GLY A 269 -3.92 -4.35 17.19
N TRP A 270 -2.92 -5.13 16.71
CA TRP A 270 -1.89 -5.77 17.52
C TRP A 270 -0.47 -5.51 17.00
N ASN A 271 -0.33 -4.87 15.83
CA ASN A 271 0.96 -4.68 15.17
C ASN A 271 1.98 -3.93 16.03
N SER A 272 1.52 -2.96 16.83
CA SER A 272 2.38 -2.12 17.67
C SER A 272 2.91 -2.82 18.93
N VAL A 273 2.34 -3.97 19.31
CA VAL A 273 2.71 -4.71 20.51
C VAL A 273 3.23 -6.13 20.22
N SER A 274 3.41 -6.48 18.95
CA SER A 274 3.80 -7.83 18.55
C SER A 274 4.88 -7.87 17.48
N THR A 275 5.48 -9.04 17.33
CA THR A 275 6.28 -9.42 16.17
C THR A 275 5.57 -10.51 15.39
N GLY A 276 5.52 -10.42 14.06
CA GLY A 276 4.89 -11.42 13.20
C GLY A 276 5.90 -12.25 12.43
N VAL A 277 5.76 -13.59 12.47
CA VAL A 277 6.51 -14.53 11.65
C VAL A 277 5.57 -15.32 10.75
N ALA A 278 5.81 -15.28 9.43
CA ALA A 278 5.00 -16.01 8.46
C ALA A 278 5.75 -17.21 7.89
N CYS A 279 5.16 -18.40 8.03
CA CYS A 279 5.64 -19.61 7.38
C CYS A 279 5.24 -19.59 5.90
N LEU A 280 6.20 -19.73 4.98
CA LEU A 280 5.94 -19.80 3.55
C LEU A 280 5.22 -21.12 3.22
N GLY A 281 4.00 -21.02 2.75
CA GLY A 281 3.15 -22.16 2.41
C GLY A 281 1.72 -22.06 2.93
N THR A 282 0.98 -23.15 2.80
CA THR A 282 -0.40 -23.33 3.28
C THR A 282 -0.42 -24.50 4.27
N PHE A 283 -0.80 -24.23 5.50
CA PHE A 283 -0.74 -25.22 6.59
C PHE A 283 -2.13 -25.52 7.19
N THR A 284 -3.13 -25.53 6.35
CA THR A 284 -4.49 -25.96 6.75
C THR A 284 -4.56 -27.47 6.88
N ASP A 285 -4.09 -28.20 5.87
CA ASP A 285 -4.21 -29.65 5.78
C ASP A 285 -2.89 -30.40 6.00
N VAL A 286 -1.77 -29.69 5.98
CA VAL A 286 -0.42 -30.24 6.20
C VAL A 286 0.31 -29.43 7.27
N PRO A 287 1.08 -30.07 8.14
CA PRO A 287 1.87 -29.36 9.14
C PRO A 287 3.07 -28.64 8.50
N GLN A 288 3.62 -27.66 9.22
CA GLN A 288 4.95 -27.14 8.90
C GLN A 288 5.99 -28.25 9.10
N SER A 289 7.00 -28.28 8.24
CA SER A 289 8.11 -29.21 8.36
C SER A 289 8.85 -29.05 9.69
N ASP A 290 9.52 -30.07 10.12
CA ASP A 290 10.33 -30.02 11.34
C ASP A 290 11.44 -28.96 11.26
N ALA A 291 12.11 -28.84 10.11
CA ALA A 291 13.15 -27.84 9.89
C ALA A 291 12.58 -26.41 9.95
N GLY A 292 11.40 -26.17 9.34
CA GLY A 292 10.74 -24.89 9.40
C GLY A 292 10.24 -24.53 10.80
N LEU A 293 9.64 -25.51 11.50
CA LEU A 293 9.16 -25.31 12.87
C LEU A 293 10.31 -25.02 13.84
N GLU A 294 11.44 -25.73 13.71
CA GLU A 294 12.63 -25.49 14.51
C GLU A 294 13.26 -24.12 14.26
N ALA A 295 13.27 -23.67 12.99
CA ALA A 295 13.75 -22.33 12.64
C ALA A 295 12.86 -21.23 13.21
N VAL A 296 11.51 -21.41 13.21
CA VAL A 296 10.57 -20.49 13.88
C VAL A 296 10.83 -20.48 15.39
N ALA A 297 11.07 -21.65 15.99
CA ALA A 297 11.37 -21.78 17.42
C ALA A 297 12.65 -21.02 17.81
N GLN A 298 13.73 -21.22 17.06
CA GLN A 298 14.99 -20.52 17.28
C GLN A 298 14.83 -19.00 17.11
N LEU A 299 14.12 -18.56 16.06
CA LEU A 299 13.84 -17.15 15.80
C LEU A 299 13.07 -16.52 16.95
N LEU A 300 11.96 -17.13 17.39
CA LEU A 300 11.09 -16.57 18.42
C LEU A 300 11.72 -16.64 19.81
N GLY A 301 12.45 -17.72 20.11
CA GLY A 301 13.24 -17.83 21.35
C GLY A 301 14.24 -16.68 21.46
N TRP A 302 14.99 -16.42 20.40
CA TRP A 302 15.92 -15.30 20.33
C TRP A 302 15.19 -13.93 20.37
N LYS A 303 14.17 -13.74 19.52
CA LYS A 303 13.51 -12.43 19.35
C LYS A 303 12.78 -12.00 20.61
N LEU A 304 12.02 -12.88 21.27
CA LEU A 304 11.32 -12.56 22.51
C LEU A 304 12.31 -12.29 23.64
N SER A 305 13.37 -13.13 23.78
CA SER A 305 14.42 -12.91 24.78
C SER A 305 15.16 -11.59 24.59
N LEU A 306 15.39 -11.17 23.34
CA LEU A 306 16.03 -9.87 23.03
C LEU A 306 15.24 -8.69 23.60
N HIS A 307 13.91 -8.81 23.68
CA HIS A 307 13.03 -7.80 24.25
C HIS A 307 12.64 -8.06 25.71
N GLY A 308 13.31 -9.02 26.39
CA GLY A 308 13.02 -9.37 27.79
C GLY A 308 11.67 -10.06 27.98
N VAL A 309 11.11 -10.64 26.93
CA VAL A 309 9.79 -11.29 26.93
C VAL A 309 9.96 -12.80 27.09
N PRO A 310 9.27 -13.42 28.06
CA PRO A 310 9.24 -14.88 28.16
C PRO A 310 8.62 -15.52 26.91
N VAL A 311 9.09 -16.65 26.48
CA VAL A 311 8.51 -17.40 25.34
C VAL A 311 7.28 -18.21 25.72
N GLU A 312 7.13 -18.51 27.01
CA GLU A 312 5.99 -19.23 27.61
C GLU A 312 5.19 -18.32 28.51
N GLY A 313 3.97 -18.77 28.84
CA GLY A 313 3.02 -18.01 29.66
C GLY A 313 2.19 -17.04 28.84
N GLN A 314 1.39 -16.23 29.54
CA GLN A 314 0.37 -15.38 28.95
C GLN A 314 0.68 -13.90 29.16
N ILE A 315 0.04 -13.08 28.33
CA ILE A 315 0.03 -11.62 28.44
C ILE A 315 -1.39 -11.10 28.22
N THR A 316 -1.81 -10.14 28.99
CA THR A 316 -3.01 -9.33 28.68
C THR A 316 -2.58 -8.06 27.99
N THR A 317 -3.13 -7.81 26.82
CA THR A 317 -2.91 -6.56 26.06
C THR A 317 -4.25 -6.01 25.53
N THR A 318 -4.29 -4.72 25.21
CA THR A 318 -5.52 -4.05 24.82
C THR A 318 -5.62 -3.95 23.30
N SER A 319 -6.75 -4.40 22.74
CA SER A 319 -7.04 -4.30 21.32
C SER A 319 -7.14 -2.83 20.88
N LEU A 320 -6.48 -2.47 19.78
CA LEU A 320 -6.70 -1.21 19.09
C LEU A 320 -7.89 -1.28 18.13
N GLY A 321 -8.50 -2.47 17.95
CA GLY A 321 -9.60 -2.71 17.03
C GLY A 321 -9.12 -2.79 15.58
N GLY A 322 -10.06 -2.72 14.65
CA GLY A 322 -9.83 -2.80 13.21
C GLY A 322 -10.90 -3.67 12.53
N GLU A 323 -10.95 -3.64 11.20
CA GLU A 323 -11.98 -4.36 10.43
C GLU A 323 -11.83 -5.88 10.53
N THR A 324 -10.60 -6.38 10.68
CA THR A 324 -10.29 -7.81 10.78
C THR A 324 -10.19 -8.29 12.21
N ASN A 325 -9.96 -7.38 13.16
CA ASN A 325 -9.78 -7.71 14.56
C ASN A 325 -11.03 -8.39 15.16
N ARG A 326 -10.84 -9.44 15.95
CA ARG A 326 -11.94 -10.14 16.64
C ARG A 326 -12.52 -9.31 17.77
N TYR A 327 -11.77 -8.34 18.28
CA TYR A 327 -12.07 -7.58 19.49
C TYR A 327 -12.20 -6.09 19.16
N ARG A 328 -13.15 -5.44 19.80
CA ARG A 328 -13.32 -4.00 19.67
C ARG A 328 -12.14 -3.26 20.30
N SER A 329 -11.86 -2.06 19.80
CA SER A 329 -10.87 -1.17 20.44
C SER A 329 -11.17 -0.98 21.93
N GLY A 330 -10.13 -1.01 22.75
CA GLY A 330 -10.21 -0.90 24.21
C GLY A 330 -10.47 -2.22 24.94
N THR A 331 -10.69 -3.35 24.23
CA THR A 331 -10.93 -4.65 24.89
C THR A 331 -9.61 -5.25 25.36
N PRO A 332 -9.46 -5.60 26.66
CA PRO A 332 -8.33 -6.38 27.14
C PRO A 332 -8.47 -7.84 26.70
N VAL A 333 -7.42 -8.41 26.14
CA VAL A 333 -7.37 -9.79 25.62
C VAL A 333 -6.16 -10.51 26.15
N VAL A 334 -6.35 -11.76 26.57
CA VAL A 334 -5.28 -12.64 27.03
C VAL A 334 -4.76 -13.47 25.85
N PHE A 335 -3.44 -13.43 25.63
CA PHE A 335 -2.75 -14.21 24.62
C PHE A 335 -1.65 -15.08 25.25
N GLU A 336 -1.37 -16.22 24.66
CA GLU A 336 -0.09 -16.88 24.82
C GLU A 336 1.03 -16.00 24.24
N ARG A 337 2.24 -16.03 24.79
CA ARG A 337 3.39 -15.25 24.27
C ARG A 337 3.73 -15.59 22.83
N ILE A 338 3.43 -16.79 22.37
CA ILE A 338 3.47 -17.20 20.97
C ILE A 338 2.07 -17.68 20.62
N SER A 339 1.33 -16.88 19.88
CA SER A 339 -0.06 -17.11 19.47
C SER A 339 -0.18 -17.28 17.96
N GLY A 340 -1.27 -17.87 17.51
CA GLY A 340 -1.63 -17.87 16.09
C GLY A 340 -2.39 -16.61 15.72
N HIS A 341 -2.31 -16.19 14.46
CA HIS A 341 -3.01 -15.00 13.99
C HIS A 341 -4.51 -15.03 14.30
N ARG A 342 -5.15 -16.21 14.20
CA ARG A 342 -6.59 -16.41 14.51
C ARG A 342 -6.98 -16.09 15.95
N ASP A 343 -6.03 -16.00 16.85
CA ASP A 343 -6.33 -15.65 18.25
C ASP A 343 -6.69 -14.17 18.38
N GLY A 344 -6.12 -13.30 17.52
CA GLY A 344 -6.35 -11.86 17.52
C GLY A 344 -7.35 -11.39 16.46
N ASP A 345 -7.41 -12.04 15.30
CA ASP A 345 -8.15 -11.60 14.12
C ASP A 345 -9.14 -12.66 13.59
N ASN A 346 -10.13 -12.23 12.81
CA ASN A 346 -11.15 -13.10 12.20
C ASN A 346 -10.61 -13.81 10.95
N THR A 347 -9.67 -14.72 11.13
CA THR A 347 -8.98 -15.45 10.08
C THR A 347 -8.84 -16.93 10.40
N SER A 348 -8.54 -17.77 9.42
CA SER A 348 -8.12 -19.17 9.61
C SER A 348 -6.59 -19.33 9.72
N CYS A 349 -5.82 -18.27 9.51
CA CYS A 349 -4.37 -18.23 9.66
C CYS A 349 -3.96 -18.57 11.11
N PRO A 350 -2.91 -19.39 11.33
CA PRO A 350 -1.89 -19.89 10.40
C PRO A 350 -2.23 -21.23 9.71
N GLY A 351 -3.48 -21.64 9.66
CA GLY A 351 -3.92 -22.95 9.22
C GLY A 351 -3.98 -23.95 10.38
N ASP A 352 -4.88 -24.95 10.27
CA ASP A 352 -5.20 -25.82 11.41
C ASP A 352 -4.02 -26.68 11.85
N GLN A 353 -3.23 -27.17 10.90
CA GLN A 353 -2.09 -28.02 11.23
C GLN A 353 -0.95 -27.24 11.90
N LEU A 354 -0.61 -26.04 11.40
CA LEU A 354 0.41 -25.22 12.04
C LEU A 354 -0.09 -24.68 13.39
N TYR A 355 -1.38 -24.35 13.50
CA TYR A 355 -1.96 -23.93 14.77
C TYR A 355 -1.88 -25.04 15.82
N ALA A 356 -2.12 -26.30 15.44
CA ALA A 356 -1.95 -27.46 16.32
C ALA A 356 -0.48 -27.69 16.76
N GLN A 357 0.49 -27.20 15.99
CA GLN A 357 1.92 -27.29 16.35
C GLN A 357 2.38 -26.17 17.32
N LEU A 358 1.56 -25.16 17.64
CA LEU A 358 1.97 -24.03 18.51
C LEU A 358 2.40 -24.48 19.92
N PRO A 359 1.80 -25.47 20.59
CA PRO A 359 2.31 -25.95 21.88
C PRO A 359 3.72 -26.51 21.77
N ASP A 360 4.01 -27.33 20.75
CA ASP A 360 5.36 -27.86 20.50
C ASP A 360 6.33 -26.73 20.13
N LEU A 361 5.88 -25.75 19.32
CA LEU A 361 6.68 -24.57 18.98
C LEU A 361 7.12 -23.79 20.23
N ARG A 362 6.23 -23.57 21.22
CA ARG A 362 6.57 -22.91 22.49
C ARG A 362 7.62 -23.67 23.24
N THR A 363 7.46 -25.01 23.38
CA THR A 363 8.42 -25.88 24.04
C THR A 363 9.78 -25.86 23.34
N ARG A 364 9.81 -25.85 22.00
CA ARG A 364 11.06 -25.72 21.24
C ARG A 364 11.68 -24.34 21.43
N ALA A 365 10.89 -23.26 21.37
CA ALA A 365 11.38 -21.90 21.53
C ALA A 365 12.00 -21.66 22.92
N ALA A 366 11.45 -22.27 23.96
CA ALA A 366 12.00 -22.18 25.31
C ALA A 366 13.46 -22.67 25.40
N ARG A 367 13.88 -23.64 24.55
CA ARG A 367 15.28 -24.10 24.48
C ARG A 367 16.24 -23.03 23.97
N TYR A 368 15.74 -22.05 23.21
CA TYR A 368 16.51 -20.96 22.63
C TYR A 368 16.33 -19.64 23.41
N ALA A 369 15.46 -19.64 24.41
CA ALA A 369 15.31 -18.51 25.29
C ALA A 369 16.55 -18.39 26.18
N THR A 370 17.23 -17.28 26.12
CA THR A 370 18.26 -16.96 27.11
C THR A 370 17.56 -16.48 28.39
N ALA A 371 18.11 -16.87 29.56
CA ALA A 371 17.71 -16.19 30.81
C ALA A 371 17.81 -14.70 30.60
N ALA A 372 16.71 -14.00 30.79
CA ALA A 372 16.57 -12.59 30.42
C ALA A 372 17.68 -11.75 31.03
N ALA A 373 18.68 -11.40 30.22
CA ALA A 373 19.38 -10.16 30.50
C ALA A 373 18.31 -9.05 30.46
N PRO A 374 18.33 -8.05 31.37
CA PRO A 374 17.45 -6.93 31.26
C PRO A 374 17.51 -6.42 29.81
N PRO A 375 16.36 -6.16 29.15
CA PRO A 375 16.36 -5.69 27.77
C PRO A 375 17.34 -4.53 27.68
N PRO A 376 18.16 -4.44 26.61
CA PRO A 376 18.90 -3.21 26.39
C PRO A 376 17.87 -2.09 26.44
N PRO A 377 18.19 -0.97 27.11
CA PRO A 377 17.25 0.13 27.18
C PRO A 377 16.75 0.41 25.75
N PRO A 378 15.43 0.53 25.53
CA PRO A 378 14.91 0.75 24.20
C PRO A 378 15.63 1.94 23.59
N VAL A 379 16.08 1.82 22.35
CA VAL A 379 16.58 3.00 21.62
C VAL A 379 15.46 4.01 21.68
N PRO A 380 15.68 5.19 22.26
CA PRO A 380 14.63 6.19 22.39
C PRO A 380 14.07 6.56 21.02
N VAL A 381 12.79 6.32 20.79
CA VAL A 381 12.10 6.64 19.54
C VAL A 381 10.77 7.30 19.82
N ALA A 382 10.31 8.11 18.87
CA ALA A 382 9.00 8.70 18.87
C ALA A 382 8.11 8.01 17.85
N ALA A 383 6.83 7.82 18.19
CA ALA A 383 5.77 7.47 17.25
C ALA A 383 4.81 8.66 17.14
N VAL A 384 4.42 9.02 15.91
CA VAL A 384 3.50 10.12 15.65
C VAL A 384 2.26 9.58 14.96
N SER A 385 1.09 9.88 15.51
CA SER A 385 -0.21 9.62 14.89
C SER A 385 -0.92 10.93 14.58
N MET A 386 -1.76 10.94 13.53
CA MET A 386 -2.50 12.13 13.15
C MET A 386 -3.82 11.76 12.46
N ARG A 387 -4.81 12.60 12.62
CA ARG A 387 -6.08 12.56 11.87
C ARG A 387 -6.57 13.99 11.60
N THR A 388 -7.37 14.13 10.57
CA THR A 388 -8.08 15.37 10.23
C THR A 388 -9.56 15.25 10.62
N SER A 389 -10.22 16.37 10.93
CA SER A 389 -11.64 16.38 11.25
C SER A 389 -12.53 15.96 10.08
N THR A 390 -12.04 16.05 8.87
CA THR A 390 -12.68 15.59 7.62
C THR A 390 -11.63 15.37 6.54
N ASP A 391 -11.92 14.50 5.60
CA ASP A 391 -11.14 14.29 4.37
C ASP A 391 -11.61 15.18 3.19
N VAL A 392 -12.73 15.91 3.35
CA VAL A 392 -13.29 16.80 2.34
C VAL A 392 -13.62 18.15 2.94
N VAL A 393 -12.97 19.20 2.45
CA VAL A 393 -13.21 20.61 2.83
C VAL A 393 -13.86 21.36 1.66
N ARG A 394 -14.86 22.17 1.95
CA ARG A 394 -15.49 23.06 0.95
C ARG A 394 -14.96 24.48 1.09
N GLY A 395 -14.56 25.07 -0.02
CA GLY A 395 -14.01 26.43 -0.04
C GLY A 395 -12.66 26.51 0.68
N ILE A 396 -12.52 27.54 1.49
CA ILE A 396 -11.39 27.80 2.38
C ILE A 396 -11.93 27.77 3.81
N ALA A 397 -12.24 26.57 4.30
CA ALA A 397 -12.70 26.36 5.68
C ALA A 397 -11.55 25.84 6.55
N PRO A 398 -11.58 26.17 7.86
CA PRO A 398 -10.63 25.62 8.82
C PRO A 398 -10.73 24.09 8.88
N LEU A 399 -9.58 23.42 8.89
CA LEU A 399 -9.42 22.00 9.07
C LEU A 399 -8.75 21.76 10.43
N GLN A 400 -9.38 21.01 11.30
CA GLN A 400 -8.77 20.59 12.55
C GLN A 400 -7.88 19.38 12.27
N VAL A 401 -6.64 19.46 12.71
CA VAL A 401 -5.66 18.38 12.73
C VAL A 401 -5.42 18.01 14.19
N THR A 402 -5.61 16.76 14.55
CA THR A 402 -5.36 16.25 15.90
C THR A 402 -4.49 15.01 15.81
N GLY A 403 -3.67 14.77 16.81
CA GLY A 403 -2.80 13.61 16.84
C GLY A 403 -2.18 13.38 18.20
N ALA A 404 -1.24 12.47 18.25
CA ALA A 404 -0.45 12.21 19.44
C ALA A 404 0.99 11.83 19.06
N VAL A 405 1.92 12.24 19.89
CA VAL A 405 3.30 11.76 19.97
C VAL A 405 3.38 10.78 21.13
N GLN A 406 4.12 9.71 20.96
CA GLN A 406 4.41 8.75 22.02
C GLN A 406 5.91 8.46 22.01
N PHE A 407 6.51 8.49 23.20
CA PHE A 407 7.88 8.07 23.42
C PHE A 407 7.90 6.68 24.05
N ASN A 408 8.75 5.79 23.52
CA ASN A 408 8.86 4.41 24.01
C ASN A 408 9.64 4.28 25.33
N ASP A 409 10.27 5.34 25.79
CA ASP A 409 11.09 5.39 27.00
C ASP A 409 10.40 6.11 28.18
N GLY A 410 9.13 6.51 28.01
CA GLY A 410 8.33 7.16 29.04
C GLY A 410 8.75 8.60 29.37
N ALA A 411 9.57 9.23 28.53
CA ALA A 411 9.94 10.63 28.74
C ALA A 411 8.72 11.57 28.66
N PRO A 412 8.75 12.72 29.37
CA PRO A 412 7.65 13.68 29.35
C PRO A 412 7.33 14.17 27.92
N LEU A 413 6.05 14.36 27.64
CA LEU A 413 5.55 14.78 26.32
C LEU A 413 5.05 16.24 26.34
N ASP A 414 4.89 16.84 27.51
CA ASP A 414 4.40 18.21 27.63
C ASP A 414 5.35 19.21 26.96
N GLY A 415 4.79 20.05 26.12
CA GLY A 415 5.57 21.05 25.38
C GLY A 415 6.39 20.51 24.18
N VAL A 416 6.32 19.21 23.85
CA VAL A 416 7.04 18.65 22.72
C VAL A 416 6.55 19.26 21.41
N PRO A 417 7.44 19.88 20.59
CA PRO A 417 7.04 20.53 19.35
C PRO A 417 6.71 19.52 18.25
N VAL A 418 5.68 19.82 17.48
CA VAL A 418 5.19 19.05 16.34
C VAL A 418 4.95 19.98 15.16
N GLU A 419 5.45 19.65 13.99
CA GLU A 419 5.09 20.34 12.74
C GLU A 419 3.92 19.63 12.07
N VAL A 420 2.91 20.39 11.64
CA VAL A 420 1.93 19.95 10.68
C VAL A 420 2.42 20.28 9.28
N LEU A 421 2.46 19.28 8.43
CA LEU A 421 3.03 19.33 7.08
C LEU A 421 1.94 19.21 6.02
N TYR A 422 2.18 19.78 4.85
CA TYR A 422 1.32 19.64 3.68
C TYR A 422 2.13 19.38 2.43
N ALA A 423 1.62 18.50 1.57
CA ALA A 423 2.12 18.27 0.22
C ALA A 423 0.99 18.44 -0.81
N ALA A 424 1.23 19.21 -1.86
CA ALA A 424 0.40 19.16 -3.06
C ALA A 424 0.54 17.78 -3.74
N PRO A 425 -0.41 17.34 -4.59
CA PRO A 425 -0.33 16.05 -5.27
C PRO A 425 0.99 15.85 -6.02
N GLY A 426 1.77 14.84 -5.62
CA GLY A 426 3.09 14.56 -6.20
C GLY A 426 4.22 15.47 -5.74
N GLY A 427 3.97 16.42 -4.85
CA GLY A 427 4.99 17.32 -4.28
C GLY A 427 5.56 16.82 -2.95
N PRO A 428 6.65 17.44 -2.48
CA PRO A 428 7.22 17.15 -1.18
C PRO A 428 6.35 17.72 -0.04
N LEU A 429 6.47 17.11 1.15
CA LEU A 429 5.91 17.67 2.38
C LEU A 429 6.67 18.95 2.76
N GLY A 430 5.94 20.02 2.99
CA GLY A 430 6.44 21.29 3.50
C GLY A 430 5.70 21.72 4.75
N HIS A 431 6.29 22.59 5.54
CA HIS A 431 5.71 23.13 6.77
C HIS A 431 4.39 23.86 6.48
N LEU A 432 3.40 23.62 7.32
CA LEU A 432 2.06 24.23 7.24
C LEU A 432 1.67 24.97 8.53
N ALA A 433 1.93 24.37 9.68
CA ALA A 433 1.66 24.94 11.00
C ALA A 433 2.47 24.24 12.08
N ASP A 434 2.59 24.89 13.23
CA ASP A 434 3.19 24.34 14.45
C ASP A 434 2.10 23.92 15.45
N ALA A 435 2.42 22.91 16.23
CA ALA A 435 1.66 22.46 17.37
C ALA A 435 2.59 22.04 18.51
N VAL A 436 2.07 21.93 19.70
CA VAL A 436 2.81 21.40 20.86
C VAL A 436 1.98 20.32 21.52
N CYS A 437 2.63 19.31 22.08
CA CYS A 437 1.96 18.25 22.82
C CYS A 437 1.55 18.73 24.20
N ALA A 438 0.39 18.24 24.64
CA ALA A 438 0.01 18.22 26.05
C ALA A 438 0.75 17.09 26.78
N ALA A 439 0.58 17.01 28.11
CA ALA A 439 1.25 16.01 28.95
C ALA A 439 0.90 14.55 28.58
N ASP A 440 -0.26 14.31 28.00
CA ASP A 440 -0.70 13.00 27.48
C ASP A 440 -0.16 12.70 26.08
N GLY A 441 0.65 13.59 25.51
CA GLY A 441 1.22 13.52 24.16
C GLY A 441 0.25 13.96 23.06
N SER A 442 -0.98 14.33 23.35
CA SER A 442 -1.93 14.82 22.36
C SER A 442 -1.54 16.20 21.85
N PHE A 443 -1.77 16.46 20.55
CA PHE A 443 -1.62 17.77 19.94
C PHE A 443 -2.81 18.12 19.04
N ALA A 444 -3.03 19.40 18.84
CA ALA A 444 -4.05 19.91 17.93
C ALA A 444 -3.56 21.16 17.21
N ALA A 445 -3.92 21.28 15.94
CA ALA A 445 -3.71 22.46 15.13
C ALA A 445 -4.92 22.76 14.26
N THR A 446 -5.13 24.03 13.94
CA THR A 446 -6.13 24.46 12.96
C THR A 446 -5.41 24.99 11.75
N VAL A 447 -5.63 24.37 10.59
CA VAL A 447 -4.98 24.74 9.34
C VAL A 447 -5.99 25.12 8.28
N THR A 448 -5.54 25.82 7.24
CA THR A 448 -6.36 26.17 6.10
C THR A 448 -5.61 25.76 4.83
N LEU A 449 -6.30 24.98 3.97
CA LEU A 449 -5.70 24.48 2.74
C LEU A 449 -6.24 25.24 1.54
N GLY A 450 -5.34 25.66 0.65
CA GLY A 450 -5.69 26.31 -0.62
C GLY A 450 -5.92 25.33 -1.78
N ALA A 451 -5.56 24.06 -1.65
CA ALA A 451 -5.70 23.02 -2.66
C ALA A 451 -5.78 21.63 -2.01
N SER A 452 -6.27 20.65 -2.76
CA SER A 452 -6.22 19.23 -2.35
C SER A 452 -4.79 18.77 -2.23
N GLY A 453 -4.52 17.89 -1.24
CA GLY A 453 -3.18 17.38 -1.00
C GLY A 453 -3.15 16.39 0.15
N THR A 454 -1.97 16.15 0.68
CA THR A 454 -1.72 15.27 1.83
C THR A 454 -1.27 16.10 3.01
N VAL A 455 -1.86 15.85 4.18
CA VAL A 455 -1.46 16.43 5.46
C VAL A 455 -0.78 15.35 6.28
N ALA A 456 0.30 15.68 6.97
CA ALA A 456 1.03 14.81 7.90
C ALA A 456 1.47 15.62 9.12
N ALA A 457 1.92 14.94 10.18
CA ALA A 457 2.54 15.57 11.33
C ALA A 457 3.95 15.00 11.53
N ARG A 458 4.87 15.82 12.00
CA ARG A 458 6.27 15.48 12.25
C ARG A 458 6.70 15.90 13.65
N TYR A 459 7.23 14.96 14.39
CA TYR A 459 8.10 15.22 15.51
C TYR A 459 9.51 15.52 15.01
N LEU A 460 10.12 16.63 15.44
CA LEU A 460 11.38 17.11 14.89
C LEU A 460 12.62 16.37 15.40
N GLY A 461 12.47 15.57 16.45
CA GLY A 461 13.58 14.99 17.19
C GLY A 461 14.09 15.91 18.29
N ASP A 462 14.86 15.37 19.23
CA ASP A 462 15.41 16.10 20.37
C ASP A 462 16.91 15.82 20.59
N GLY A 463 17.57 15.22 19.59
CA GLY A 463 18.98 14.79 19.68
C GLY A 463 19.18 13.43 20.36
N VAL A 464 18.22 12.95 21.13
CA VAL A 464 18.16 11.59 21.70
C VAL A 464 17.26 10.70 20.85
N ARG A 465 16.09 11.22 20.45
CA ARG A 465 15.11 10.56 19.58
C ARG A 465 15.16 11.14 18.17
N PRO A 466 15.24 10.30 17.13
CA PRO A 466 15.23 10.79 15.75
C PRO A 466 13.88 11.42 15.40
N PRO A 467 13.80 12.28 14.37
CA PRO A 467 12.55 12.76 13.83
C PRO A 467 11.63 11.61 13.40
N ALA A 468 10.32 11.79 13.57
CA ALA A 468 9.32 10.80 13.19
C ALA A 468 8.12 11.47 12.53
N ASP A 469 7.62 10.87 11.45
CA ASP A 469 6.46 11.34 10.69
C ASP A 469 5.24 10.45 10.95
N SER A 470 4.06 11.06 11.01
CA SER A 470 2.81 10.33 10.95
C SER A 470 2.54 9.80 9.53
N PRO A 471 1.70 8.78 9.36
CA PRO A 471 1.07 8.50 8.06
C PRO A 471 0.39 9.74 7.50
N GLY A 472 0.53 9.97 6.17
CA GLY A 472 -0.12 11.07 5.48
C GLY A 472 -1.61 10.83 5.27
N THR A 473 -2.43 11.85 5.54
CA THR A 473 -3.88 11.83 5.29
C THR A 473 -4.21 12.69 4.08
N ALA A 474 -4.88 12.09 3.09
CA ALA A 474 -5.32 12.81 1.90
C ALA A 474 -6.53 13.71 2.23
N VAL A 475 -6.48 14.98 1.82
CA VAL A 475 -7.57 15.94 1.98
C VAL A 475 -7.97 16.51 0.63
N THR A 476 -9.25 16.43 0.31
CA THR A 476 -9.84 16.96 -0.92
C THR A 476 -10.49 18.32 -0.68
N ILE A 477 -10.09 19.33 -1.44
CA ILE A 477 -10.71 20.63 -1.43
C ILE A 477 -11.73 20.71 -2.57
N LEU A 478 -13.00 20.85 -2.24
CA LEU A 478 -14.06 21.12 -3.20
C LEU A 478 -14.30 22.63 -3.28
N PRO A 479 -14.23 23.24 -4.46
CA PRO A 479 -14.40 24.67 -4.58
C PRO A 479 -15.82 25.12 -4.20
N GLU A 480 -15.93 26.27 -3.56
CA GLU A 480 -17.19 27.01 -3.45
C GLU A 480 -17.34 27.93 -4.66
N LEU A 481 -18.55 27.92 -5.22
CA LEU A 481 -18.89 28.68 -6.39
C LEU A 481 -20.03 29.66 -6.07
N ALA A 482 -19.73 30.95 -6.09
CA ALA A 482 -20.75 31.99 -6.01
C ALA A 482 -21.16 32.48 -7.40
N VAL A 483 -22.47 32.69 -7.63
CA VAL A 483 -23.02 33.19 -8.87
C VAL A 483 -24.02 34.29 -8.58
N GLY A 484 -23.74 35.50 -9.05
CA GLY A 484 -24.63 36.67 -8.99
C GLY A 484 -25.11 37.09 -10.39
N LEU A 485 -26.35 37.51 -10.49
CA LEU A 485 -26.94 38.12 -11.66
C LEU A 485 -27.15 39.60 -11.40
N SER A 486 -26.84 40.46 -12.39
CA SER A 486 -27.10 41.91 -12.26
C SER A 486 -28.58 42.22 -12.12
N ARG A 487 -29.47 41.39 -12.65
CA ARG A 487 -30.94 41.52 -12.60
C ARG A 487 -31.58 40.14 -12.70
N ALA A 488 -32.63 39.91 -11.92
CA ALA A 488 -33.43 38.68 -11.97
C ALA A 488 -34.47 38.72 -13.11
N SER A 489 -34.80 39.94 -13.62
CA SER A 489 -35.71 40.13 -14.76
C SER A 489 -35.18 41.23 -15.69
N VAL A 490 -35.33 41.03 -17.00
CA VAL A 490 -34.94 42.00 -18.05
C VAL A 490 -35.89 41.91 -19.24
N ARG A 491 -35.97 42.97 -20.06
CA ARG A 491 -36.68 42.90 -21.35
C ARG A 491 -35.94 42.00 -22.34
N ALA A 492 -36.65 41.26 -23.16
CA ALA A 492 -36.09 40.44 -24.22
C ALA A 492 -35.17 41.27 -25.13
N GLY A 493 -34.03 40.69 -25.52
CA GLY A 493 -32.98 41.37 -26.27
C GLY A 493 -31.92 42.06 -25.42
N ARG A 494 -32.14 42.28 -24.13
CA ARG A 494 -31.18 42.91 -23.21
C ARG A 494 -30.14 41.91 -22.68
N ARG A 495 -29.06 42.44 -22.12
CA ARG A 495 -27.97 41.66 -21.50
C ARG A 495 -28.14 41.63 -19.99
N VAL A 496 -27.85 40.47 -19.41
CA VAL A 496 -27.66 40.26 -17.96
C VAL A 496 -26.19 40.01 -17.71
N ALA A 497 -25.60 40.78 -16.81
CA ALA A 497 -24.26 40.46 -16.34
C ALA A 497 -24.34 39.30 -15.33
N VAL A 498 -23.49 38.31 -15.52
CA VAL A 498 -23.27 37.20 -14.59
C VAL A 498 -21.88 37.39 -14.05
N ARG A 499 -21.74 37.43 -12.75
CA ARG A 499 -20.45 37.56 -12.04
C ARG A 499 -20.41 36.58 -10.90
N GLY A 500 -19.22 36.16 -10.51
CA GLY A 500 -19.08 35.29 -9.37
C GLY A 500 -17.64 35.02 -8.99
N THR A 501 -17.51 34.21 -7.95
CA THR A 501 -16.22 33.80 -7.42
C THR A 501 -16.15 32.28 -7.35
N VAL A 502 -14.94 31.79 -7.40
CA VAL A 502 -14.54 30.39 -7.14
C VAL A 502 -13.50 30.42 -6.04
N THR A 503 -13.74 29.73 -4.95
CA THR A 503 -12.86 29.72 -3.78
C THR A 503 -12.54 28.27 -3.38
N PRO A 504 -11.29 27.85 -3.33
CA PRO A 504 -10.08 28.56 -3.74
C PRO A 504 -9.99 28.78 -5.25
N ALA A 505 -9.07 29.65 -5.68
CA ALA A 505 -8.95 30.15 -7.06
C ALA A 505 -8.37 29.14 -8.08
N GLY A 506 -8.38 27.85 -7.80
CA GLY A 506 -7.66 26.81 -8.58
C GLY A 506 -8.25 26.47 -9.97
N ALA A 507 -9.49 26.80 -10.27
CA ALA A 507 -10.11 26.49 -11.57
C ALA A 507 -9.81 27.60 -12.60
N PRO A 508 -9.09 27.32 -13.72
CA PRO A 508 -8.76 28.35 -14.71
C PRO A 508 -9.96 28.78 -15.58
N ARG A 509 -10.99 27.96 -15.65
CA ARG A 509 -12.20 28.20 -16.45
C ARG A 509 -13.44 27.65 -15.76
N ALA A 510 -14.57 28.36 -15.96
CA ALA A 510 -15.90 27.89 -15.59
C ALA A 510 -16.71 27.55 -16.85
N GLU A 511 -17.44 26.44 -16.81
CA GLU A 511 -18.44 26.12 -17.82
C GLU A 511 -19.72 26.85 -17.51
N VAL A 512 -20.36 27.41 -18.58
CA VAL A 512 -21.60 28.13 -18.47
C VAL A 512 -22.61 27.54 -19.44
N ILE A 513 -23.77 27.16 -18.91
CA ILE A 513 -24.92 26.70 -19.69
C ILE A 513 -26.07 27.67 -19.44
N VAL A 514 -26.60 28.22 -20.50
CA VAL A 514 -27.84 29.04 -20.45
C VAL A 514 -28.93 28.21 -21.08
N GLU A 515 -29.99 27.98 -20.34
CA GLU A 515 -31.14 27.22 -20.79
C GLU A 515 -32.40 28.08 -20.72
N ARG A 516 -33.32 27.86 -21.66
CA ARG A 516 -34.65 28.44 -21.67
C ARG A 516 -35.69 27.37 -21.43
N ARG A 517 -36.72 27.71 -20.68
CA ARG A 517 -37.85 26.81 -20.44
C ARG A 517 -38.73 26.77 -21.69
N ASP A 518 -39.01 25.55 -22.16
CA ASP A 518 -39.89 25.24 -23.28
C ASP A 518 -40.92 24.19 -22.79
N GLY A 519 -42.15 24.65 -22.52
CA GLY A 519 -43.14 23.85 -21.82
C GLY A 519 -42.63 23.40 -20.43
N ARG A 520 -42.56 22.07 -20.23
CA ARG A 520 -42.01 21.47 -18.99
C ARG A 520 -40.53 21.21 -19.03
N ARG A 521 -39.84 21.37 -20.18
CA ARG A 521 -38.44 21.05 -20.40
C ARG A 521 -37.54 22.28 -20.42
N TRP A 522 -36.26 22.07 -20.04
CA TRP A 522 -35.22 23.08 -20.20
C TRP A 522 -34.37 22.74 -21.42
N ARG A 523 -34.22 23.70 -22.35
CA ARG A 523 -33.38 23.55 -23.55
C ARG A 523 -32.18 24.48 -23.47
N ALA A 524 -30.97 23.92 -23.67
CA ALA A 524 -29.76 24.72 -23.73
C ALA A 524 -29.80 25.64 -24.96
N VAL A 525 -29.74 26.96 -24.74
CA VAL A 525 -29.69 27.98 -25.78
C VAL A 525 -28.28 28.53 -25.98
N ARG A 526 -27.39 28.30 -25.04
CA ARG A 526 -25.97 28.66 -25.13
C ARG A 526 -25.12 27.85 -24.16
N ARG A 527 -23.95 27.44 -24.66
CA ARG A 527 -22.86 26.87 -23.84
C ARG A 527 -21.59 27.65 -24.13
N ARG A 528 -20.76 27.90 -23.10
CA ARG A 528 -19.45 28.55 -23.25
C ARG A 528 -18.56 28.26 -22.05
N ARG A 529 -17.25 28.39 -22.26
CA ARG A 529 -16.25 28.41 -21.17
C ARG A 529 -15.83 29.86 -20.94
N VAL A 530 -15.73 30.25 -19.66
CA VAL A 530 -15.35 31.59 -19.23
C VAL A 530 -14.07 31.47 -18.39
N ALA A 531 -13.10 32.36 -18.65
CA ALA A 531 -11.89 32.40 -17.85
C ALA A 531 -12.22 32.85 -16.43
N VAL A 532 -11.60 32.16 -15.47
CA VAL A 532 -11.56 32.55 -14.07
C VAL A 532 -10.17 33.16 -13.82
N ARG A 533 -10.13 34.39 -13.32
CA ARG A 533 -8.89 35.10 -13.01
C ARG A 533 -8.91 35.50 -11.54
N ASN A 534 -7.92 35.10 -10.77
CA ASN A 534 -7.85 35.34 -9.33
C ASN A 534 -9.14 34.97 -8.60
N GLY A 535 -9.70 33.81 -8.92
CA GLY A 535 -10.95 33.30 -8.35
C GLY A 535 -12.21 34.06 -8.77
N ARG A 536 -12.14 35.00 -9.72
CA ARG A 536 -13.28 35.78 -10.18
C ARG A 536 -13.59 35.51 -11.65
N TYR A 537 -14.86 35.53 -12.00
CA TYR A 537 -15.31 35.45 -13.39
C TYR A 537 -16.46 36.45 -13.65
N GLY A 538 -16.61 36.84 -14.93
CA GLY A 538 -17.70 37.69 -15.34
C GLY A 538 -17.96 37.60 -16.84
N PHE A 539 -19.21 37.64 -17.21
CA PHE A 539 -19.63 37.62 -18.61
C PHE A 539 -21.05 38.18 -18.77
N PHE A 540 -21.45 38.45 -20.02
CA PHE A 540 -22.80 38.87 -20.34
C PHE A 540 -23.56 37.77 -21.07
N VAL A 541 -24.82 37.58 -20.68
CA VAL A 541 -25.81 36.73 -21.36
C VAL A 541 -26.87 37.64 -22.00
N ARG A 542 -27.09 37.53 -23.32
CA ARG A 542 -28.18 38.19 -24.02
C ARG A 542 -29.37 37.24 -24.11
N LEU A 543 -30.50 37.62 -23.51
CA LEU A 543 -31.73 36.82 -23.51
C LEU A 543 -32.60 37.30 -24.68
N ARG A 544 -32.56 36.58 -25.81
CA ARG A 544 -33.13 37.05 -27.09
C ARG A 544 -34.65 37.01 -27.14
N GLN A 545 -35.27 36.08 -26.43
CA GLN A 545 -36.71 35.82 -26.44
C GLN A 545 -37.29 35.99 -25.04
N ALA A 546 -38.56 36.30 -24.92
CA ALA A 546 -39.26 36.29 -23.64
C ALA A 546 -39.37 34.88 -23.09
N GLY A 547 -39.40 34.73 -21.77
CA GLY A 547 -39.54 33.45 -21.10
C GLY A 547 -38.67 33.30 -19.87
N ARG A 548 -38.76 32.15 -19.24
CA ARG A 548 -37.94 31.79 -18.07
C ARG A 548 -36.63 31.16 -18.53
N TYR A 549 -35.53 31.63 -17.95
CA TYR A 549 -34.17 31.12 -18.19
C TYR A 549 -33.54 30.66 -16.90
N ARG A 550 -32.58 29.80 -17.03
CA ARG A 550 -31.61 29.48 -15.96
C ARG A 550 -30.18 29.56 -16.51
N VAL A 551 -29.30 30.07 -15.68
CA VAL A 551 -27.88 30.16 -15.95
C VAL A 551 -27.19 29.24 -14.96
N THR A 552 -26.61 28.18 -15.46
CA THR A 552 -25.80 27.22 -14.69
C THR A 552 -24.35 27.54 -14.94
N VAL A 553 -23.60 27.72 -13.87
CA VAL A 553 -22.14 27.85 -13.89
C VAL A 553 -21.55 26.66 -13.15
N ALA A 554 -20.58 26.02 -13.73
CA ALA A 554 -19.93 24.83 -13.19
C ALA A 554 -18.42 24.96 -13.25
N VAL A 555 -17.75 24.48 -12.22
CA VAL A 555 -16.31 24.17 -12.17
C VAL A 555 -16.17 22.74 -11.68
N PRO A 556 -15.03 22.05 -11.88
CA PRO A 556 -14.81 20.74 -11.26
C PRO A 556 -15.09 20.80 -9.75
N GLY A 557 -16.02 19.96 -9.29
CA GLY A 557 -16.41 19.87 -7.87
C GLY A 557 -17.50 20.85 -7.40
N ALA A 558 -17.97 21.82 -8.23
CA ALA A 558 -19.06 22.74 -7.85
C ALA A 558 -19.94 23.17 -9.03
N VAL A 559 -21.24 23.24 -8.77
CA VAL A 559 -22.26 23.71 -9.74
C VAL A 559 -23.25 24.61 -9.03
N VAL A 560 -23.56 25.78 -9.64
CA VAL A 560 -24.58 26.69 -9.15
C VAL A 560 -25.48 27.13 -10.30
N THR A 561 -26.80 27.09 -10.08
CA THR A 561 -27.82 27.56 -11.04
C THR A 561 -28.56 28.76 -10.49
N ARG A 562 -28.80 29.78 -11.34
CA ARG A 562 -29.59 30.97 -11.03
C ARG A 562 -30.68 31.16 -12.09
N ALA A 563 -31.88 31.44 -11.64
CA ALA A 563 -33.01 31.75 -12.52
C ALA A 563 -32.98 33.23 -12.95
N VAL A 564 -33.40 33.50 -14.18
CA VAL A 564 -33.61 34.84 -14.71
C VAL A 564 -34.81 34.84 -15.65
N HIS A 565 -35.62 35.89 -15.60
CA HIS A 565 -36.80 36.03 -16.42
C HIS A 565 -36.60 37.11 -17.50
N ALA A 566 -36.96 36.80 -18.74
CA ALA A 566 -37.02 37.78 -19.81
C ALA A 566 -38.49 38.13 -20.11
N THR A 567 -38.88 39.38 -19.88
CA THR A 567 -40.21 39.88 -20.21
C THR A 567 -40.31 40.21 -21.71
N ALA A 568 -41.51 40.27 -22.24
CA ALA A 568 -41.72 40.77 -23.61
C ALA A 568 -41.13 42.18 -23.78
N ARG A 569 -40.88 42.61 -25.03
CA ARG A 569 -40.36 43.95 -25.36
C ARG A 569 -41.31 45.04 -25.00
#